data_41e411c3e4d7abf622312219f0943ffa
#
_entry.id   41e411c3e4d7abf622312219f0943ffa
#
_cell.length_a   1.000
_cell.length_b   1.000
_cell.length_c   1.000
_cell.angle_alpha   90.00
_cell.angle_beta   90.00
_cell.angle_gamma   90.00
#
_symmetry.space_group_name_H-M   'P 1'
#
loop_
_entity.id
_entity.type
_entity.pdbx_description
1 polymer ?
#
loop_
_entity_poly.entity_id
_entity_poly.type
_entity_poly.pdbx_seq_one_letter_code
_entity_poly.pdbx_strand_id
1 'polypeptide(L)'
;MKKQNLFLLMAAIGIFPVALSYGFLPSFLFGVEMNSVEVVNIFRAIMGLYTAMGIFWLMAAFDSKLTQAGLYSLVAFMSGLSVARIVSINLDGMPNAILLGYTAIELALASVAYLFIKQEKAQQQQQNMIAEKA
;
A
#
# COMPACT_ATOMS: atom_id res chain seq x y z
N MET A 1 15.39 14.80 -3.41
CA MET A 1 14.77 13.53 -2.92
C MET A 1 14.89 12.47 -4.02
N LYS A 2 15.28 11.25 -3.66
CA LYS A 2 15.34 10.13 -4.63
C LYS A 2 13.94 9.80 -5.13
N LYS A 3 13.82 9.22 -6.33
CA LYS A 3 12.52 8.86 -6.93
C LYS A 3 11.69 7.93 -6.05
N GLN A 4 12.32 6.94 -5.41
CA GLN A 4 11.66 6.02 -4.49
C GLN A 4 11.13 6.68 -3.21
N ASN A 5 11.84 7.69 -2.69
CA ASN A 5 11.37 8.45 -1.52
C ASN A 5 10.15 9.31 -1.87
N LEU A 6 10.18 9.95 -3.06
CA LEU A 6 9.02 10.69 -3.57
C LEU A 6 7.82 9.77 -3.78
N PHE A 7 8.05 8.57 -4.32
CA PHE A 7 6.99 7.56 -4.49
C PHE A 7 6.38 7.13 -3.15
N LEU A 8 7.22 6.85 -2.13
CA LEU A 8 6.74 6.53 -0.77
C LEU A 8 5.93 7.68 -0.16
N LEU A 9 6.38 8.92 -0.36
CA LEU A 9 5.65 10.10 0.10
C LEU A 9 4.26 10.20 -0.56
N MET A 10 4.19 10.00 -1.87
CA MET A 10 2.92 10.03 -2.60
C MET A 10 1.98 8.89 -2.15
N ALA A 11 2.52 7.68 -1.97
CA ALA A 11 1.76 6.55 -1.46
C ALA A 11 1.25 6.81 -0.03
N ALA A 12 2.09 7.39 0.84
CA ALA A 12 1.69 7.77 2.19
C ALA A 12 0.57 8.81 2.20
N ILE A 13 0.67 9.87 1.39
CA ILE A 13 -0.38 10.89 1.29
C ILE A 13 -1.68 10.28 0.75
N GLY A 14 -1.59 9.43 -0.27
CA GLY A 14 -2.75 8.81 -0.90
C GLY A 14 -3.48 7.80 -0.03
N ILE A 15 -2.79 7.14 0.92
CA ILE A 15 -3.42 6.12 1.76
C ILE A 15 -4.29 6.70 2.89
N PHE A 16 -4.03 7.93 3.35
CA PHE A 16 -4.83 8.53 4.43
C PHE A 16 -6.29 8.73 4.05
N PRO A 17 -6.66 9.29 2.88
CA PRO A 17 -8.06 9.35 2.46
C PRO A 17 -8.71 7.96 2.37
N VAL A 18 -7.97 6.95 1.90
CA VAL A 18 -8.45 5.57 1.86
C VAL A 18 -8.71 5.05 3.28
N ALA A 19 -7.80 5.28 4.22
CA ALA A 19 -7.98 4.91 5.62
C ALA A 19 -9.26 5.54 6.20
N LEU A 20 -9.44 6.85 6.01
CA LEU A 20 -10.61 7.57 6.51
C LEU A 20 -11.91 7.08 5.88
N SER A 21 -11.88 6.67 4.60
CA SER A 21 -13.05 6.10 3.92
C SER A 21 -13.56 4.82 4.61
N TYR A 22 -12.66 3.97 5.06
CA TYR A 22 -13.03 2.75 5.82
C TYR A 22 -13.58 3.03 7.20
N GLY A 23 -13.02 4.01 7.92
CA GLY A 23 -13.42 4.27 9.30
C GLY A 23 -14.67 5.13 9.46
N PHE A 24 -14.90 6.07 8.55
CA PHE A 24 -15.95 7.09 8.68
C PHE A 24 -17.05 7.02 7.63
N LEU A 25 -16.77 6.48 6.44
CA LEU A 25 -17.67 6.53 5.29
C LEU A 25 -18.00 5.15 4.68
N PRO A 26 -17.96 4.01 5.41
CA PRO A 26 -18.14 2.71 4.79
C PRO A 26 -19.54 2.52 4.22
N SER A 27 -20.57 3.04 4.86
CA SER A 27 -21.95 2.97 4.35
C SER A 27 -22.11 3.79 3.07
N PHE A 28 -21.55 4.99 3.05
CA PHE A 28 -21.70 5.91 1.91
C PHE A 28 -20.92 5.45 0.68
N LEU A 29 -19.67 5.01 0.88
CA LEU A 29 -18.77 4.66 -0.22
C LEU A 29 -18.89 3.19 -0.66
N PHE A 30 -19.12 2.28 0.28
CA PHE A 30 -19.09 0.84 0.00
C PHE A 30 -20.46 0.18 0.08
N GLY A 31 -21.51 0.90 0.52
CA GLY A 31 -22.85 0.34 0.71
C GLY A 31 -22.93 -0.68 1.85
N VAL A 32 -22.02 -0.63 2.81
CA VAL A 32 -21.99 -1.56 3.95
C VAL A 32 -22.89 -1.05 5.06
N GLU A 33 -23.79 -1.89 5.55
CA GLU A 33 -24.60 -1.57 6.70
C GLU A 33 -23.78 -1.66 8.00
N MET A 34 -23.65 -0.53 8.70
CA MET A 34 -22.91 -0.41 9.96
C MET A 34 -23.85 -0.65 11.15
N ASN A 35 -24.50 -1.80 11.17
CA ASN A 35 -25.61 -2.12 12.09
C ASN A 35 -25.20 -2.95 13.32
N SER A 36 -23.94 -3.31 13.45
CA SER A 36 -23.41 -3.99 14.64
C SER A 36 -22.11 -3.40 15.13
N VAL A 37 -21.83 -3.58 16.43
CA VAL A 37 -20.57 -3.13 17.05
C VAL A 37 -19.36 -3.82 16.42
N GLU A 38 -19.51 -5.10 16.06
CA GLU A 38 -18.45 -5.90 15.44
C GLU A 38 -18.07 -5.35 14.06
N VAL A 39 -19.04 -5.01 13.22
CA VAL A 39 -18.80 -4.42 11.91
C VAL A 39 -18.09 -3.08 12.04
N VAL A 40 -18.57 -2.20 12.94
CA VAL A 40 -17.91 -0.91 13.21
C VAL A 40 -16.48 -1.11 13.68
N ASN A 41 -16.24 -2.06 14.60
CA ASN A 41 -14.91 -2.36 15.12
C ASN A 41 -13.95 -2.83 14.01
N ILE A 42 -14.39 -3.75 13.14
CA ILE A 42 -13.59 -4.24 12.01
C ILE A 42 -13.19 -3.09 11.08
N PHE A 43 -14.13 -2.24 10.68
CA PHE A 43 -13.84 -1.14 9.77
C PHE A 43 -12.91 -0.09 10.40
N ARG A 44 -13.04 0.19 11.69
CA ARG A 44 -12.10 1.06 12.42
C ARG A 44 -10.71 0.45 12.57
N ALA A 45 -10.62 -0.87 12.76
CA ALA A 45 -9.34 -1.57 12.76
C ALA A 45 -8.65 -1.51 11.39
N ILE A 46 -9.40 -1.64 10.30
CA ILE A 46 -8.89 -1.45 8.94
C ILE A 46 -8.37 -0.01 8.77
N MET A 47 -9.13 1.00 9.19
CA MET A 47 -8.68 2.40 9.18
C MET A 47 -7.36 2.55 9.94
N GLY A 48 -7.25 1.98 11.13
CA GLY A 48 -6.03 2.01 11.95
C GLY A 48 -4.84 1.37 11.26
N LEU A 49 -5.05 0.22 10.62
CA LEU A 49 -4.01 -0.49 9.86
C LEU A 49 -3.49 0.34 8.68
N TYR A 50 -4.38 0.90 7.87
CA TYR A 50 -4.02 1.78 6.76
C TYR A 50 -3.29 3.04 7.24
N THR A 51 -3.76 3.65 8.34
CA THR A 51 -3.12 4.82 8.94
C THR A 51 -1.71 4.50 9.43
N ALA A 52 -1.50 3.37 10.11
CA ALA A 52 -0.20 2.93 10.58
C ALA A 52 0.77 2.72 9.41
N MET A 53 0.32 2.09 8.33
CA MET A 53 1.14 1.92 7.13
C MET A 53 1.47 3.26 6.46
N GLY A 54 0.52 4.19 6.40
CA GLY A 54 0.74 5.53 5.88
C GLY A 54 1.80 6.30 6.67
N ILE A 55 1.75 6.24 8.00
CA ILE A 55 2.76 6.83 8.89
C ILE A 55 4.13 6.20 8.64
N PHE A 56 4.21 4.87 8.54
CA PHE A 56 5.47 4.17 8.29
C PHE A 56 6.08 4.56 6.92
N TRP A 57 5.28 4.64 5.86
CA TRP A 57 5.76 5.09 4.55
C TRP A 57 6.16 6.56 4.54
N LEU A 58 5.47 7.40 5.32
CA LEU A 58 5.88 8.79 5.51
C LEU A 58 7.26 8.88 6.18
N MET A 59 7.50 8.12 7.24
CA MET A 59 8.81 8.03 7.88
C MET A 59 9.88 7.52 6.89
N ALA A 60 9.57 6.46 6.15
CA ALA A 60 10.47 5.87 5.16
C ALA A 60 10.79 6.81 3.97
N ALA A 61 9.90 7.76 3.67
CA ALA A 61 10.14 8.77 2.64
C ALA A 61 11.22 9.79 3.04
N PHE A 62 11.38 10.06 4.34
CA PHE A 62 12.32 11.04 4.87
C PHE A 62 13.57 10.43 5.53
N ASP A 63 13.55 9.14 5.86
CA ASP A 63 14.70 8.43 6.42
C ASP A 63 15.24 7.40 5.42
N SER A 64 16.45 7.64 4.92
CA SER A 64 17.11 6.76 3.95
C SER A 64 17.36 5.34 4.47
N LYS A 65 17.47 5.16 5.80
CA LYS A 65 17.62 3.84 6.41
C LYS A 65 16.35 3.01 6.34
N LEU A 66 15.19 3.67 6.30
CA LEU A 66 13.88 3.03 6.26
C LEU A 66 13.33 2.89 4.83
N THR A 67 13.92 3.56 3.84
CA THR A 67 13.39 3.60 2.45
C THR A 67 13.18 2.20 1.89
N GLN A 68 14.17 1.32 2.01
CA GLN A 68 14.05 -0.06 1.49
C GLN A 68 12.97 -0.87 2.22
N ALA A 69 12.92 -0.78 3.55
CA ALA A 69 11.89 -1.43 4.36
C ALA A 69 10.49 -0.89 4.00
N GLY A 70 10.38 0.44 3.76
CA GLY A 70 9.15 1.08 3.28
C GLY A 70 8.67 0.51 1.95
N LEU A 71 9.56 0.34 0.97
CA LEU A 71 9.22 -0.25 -0.32
C LEU A 71 8.78 -1.73 -0.19
N TYR A 72 9.50 -2.54 0.60
CA TYR A 72 9.11 -3.94 0.83
C TYR A 72 7.76 -4.05 1.54
N SER A 73 7.52 -3.24 2.55
CA SER A 73 6.24 -3.22 3.26
C SER A 73 5.09 -2.78 2.36
N LEU A 74 5.33 -1.83 1.45
CA LEU A 74 4.34 -1.38 0.47
C LEU A 74 4.00 -2.50 -0.52
N VAL A 75 5.01 -3.20 -1.05
CA VAL A 75 4.77 -4.37 -1.91
C VAL A 75 3.95 -5.44 -1.16
N ALA A 76 4.34 -5.80 0.04
CA ALA A 76 3.66 -6.85 0.81
C ALA A 76 2.21 -6.46 1.14
N PHE A 77 2.00 -5.23 1.62
CA PHE A 77 0.68 -4.74 2.00
C PHE A 77 -0.27 -4.60 0.81
N MET A 78 0.17 -3.94 -0.26
CA MET A 78 -0.66 -3.72 -1.45
C MET A 78 -0.91 -5.02 -2.24
N SER A 79 0.08 -5.91 -2.34
CA SER A 79 -0.12 -7.22 -2.97
C SER A 79 -1.08 -8.09 -2.16
N GLY A 80 -0.97 -8.09 -0.84
CA GLY A 80 -1.88 -8.84 0.03
C GLY A 80 -3.33 -8.39 -0.13
N LEU A 81 -3.56 -7.08 -0.13
CA LEU A 81 -4.89 -6.51 -0.38
C LEU A 81 -5.43 -6.88 -1.76
N SER A 82 -4.64 -6.67 -2.81
CA SER A 82 -5.04 -6.95 -4.19
C SER A 82 -5.38 -8.42 -4.40
N VAL A 83 -4.54 -9.33 -3.89
CA VAL A 83 -4.78 -10.78 -3.99
C VAL A 83 -6.07 -11.16 -3.26
N ALA A 84 -6.26 -10.67 -2.04
CA ALA A 84 -7.48 -10.94 -1.27
C ALA A 84 -8.73 -10.44 -1.99
N ARG A 85 -8.69 -9.24 -2.59
CA ARG A 85 -9.81 -8.70 -3.38
C ARG A 85 -10.07 -9.51 -4.64
N ILE A 86 -9.04 -9.93 -5.36
CA ILE A 86 -9.19 -10.77 -6.56
C ILE A 86 -9.81 -12.12 -6.20
N VAL A 87 -9.39 -12.73 -5.10
CA VAL A 87 -9.97 -13.96 -4.58
C VAL A 87 -11.46 -13.74 -4.24
N SER A 88 -11.78 -12.67 -3.51
CA SER A 88 -13.17 -12.32 -3.17
C SER A 88 -14.04 -12.08 -4.41
N ILE A 89 -13.52 -11.38 -5.42
CA ILE A 89 -14.25 -11.18 -6.69
C ILE A 89 -14.63 -12.52 -7.34
N ASN A 90 -13.75 -13.51 -7.28
CA ASN A 90 -14.01 -14.82 -7.87
C ASN A 90 -14.97 -15.70 -7.04
N LEU A 91 -14.94 -15.54 -5.72
CA LEU A 91 -15.76 -16.37 -4.82
C LEU A 91 -17.11 -15.72 -4.50
N ASP A 92 -17.13 -14.41 -4.31
CA ASP A 92 -18.27 -13.69 -3.73
C ASP A 92 -18.98 -12.79 -4.75
N GLY A 93 -18.34 -12.51 -5.90
CA GLY A 93 -18.87 -11.66 -6.94
C GLY A 93 -18.23 -10.26 -6.99
N MET A 94 -18.74 -9.43 -7.93
CA MET A 94 -18.18 -8.09 -8.20
C MET A 94 -18.58 -7.09 -7.12
N PRO A 95 -17.60 -6.41 -6.48
CA PRO A 95 -17.86 -5.30 -5.59
C PRO A 95 -18.24 -4.03 -6.37
N ASN A 96 -18.55 -2.94 -5.65
CA ASN A 96 -18.83 -1.65 -6.27
C ASN A 96 -17.59 -1.05 -6.96
N ALA A 97 -17.81 -0.03 -7.82
CA ALA A 97 -16.76 0.58 -8.63
C ALA A 97 -15.62 1.21 -7.81
N ILE A 98 -15.89 1.71 -6.61
CA ILE A 98 -14.88 2.32 -5.73
C ILE A 98 -13.88 1.26 -5.25
N LEU A 99 -14.37 0.11 -4.82
CA LEU A 99 -13.53 -1.01 -4.38
C LEU A 99 -12.74 -1.63 -5.53
N LEU A 100 -13.30 -1.67 -6.74
CA LEU A 100 -12.56 -2.06 -7.95
C LEU A 100 -11.45 -1.05 -8.26
N GLY A 101 -11.72 0.24 -8.12
CA GLY A 101 -10.71 1.30 -8.26
C GLY A 101 -9.57 1.15 -7.25
N TYR A 102 -9.88 0.84 -6.00
CA TYR A 102 -8.86 0.55 -4.97
C TYR A 102 -8.00 -0.65 -5.36
N THR A 103 -8.60 -1.74 -5.85
CA THR A 103 -7.86 -2.92 -6.33
C THR A 103 -6.87 -2.57 -7.43
N ALA A 104 -7.28 -1.75 -8.40
CA ALA A 104 -6.40 -1.30 -9.49
C ALA A 104 -5.23 -0.45 -8.97
N ILE A 105 -5.50 0.49 -8.05
CA ILE A 105 -4.47 1.33 -7.43
C ILE A 105 -3.49 0.49 -6.60
N GLU A 106 -3.99 -0.46 -5.82
CA GLU A 106 -3.18 -1.37 -5.01
C GLU A 106 -2.22 -2.19 -5.87
N LEU A 107 -2.70 -2.75 -7.00
CA LEU A 107 -1.86 -3.47 -7.97
C LEU A 107 -0.80 -2.56 -8.60
N ALA A 108 -1.18 -1.34 -8.98
CA ALA A 108 -0.25 -0.38 -9.58
C ALA A 108 0.86 0.01 -8.58
N LEU A 109 0.49 0.34 -7.33
CA LEU A 109 1.45 0.71 -6.28
C LEU A 109 2.40 -0.44 -5.95
N ALA A 110 1.90 -1.68 -5.81
CA ALA A 110 2.72 -2.86 -5.58
C ALA A 110 3.72 -3.07 -6.72
N SER A 111 3.27 -2.94 -7.97
CA SER A 111 4.11 -3.13 -9.16
C SER A 111 5.22 -2.08 -9.24
N VAL A 112 4.90 -0.81 -9.03
CA VAL A 112 5.89 0.27 -9.06
C VAL A 112 6.90 0.13 -7.92
N ALA A 113 6.45 -0.19 -6.71
CA ALA A 113 7.35 -0.43 -5.58
C ALA A 113 8.31 -1.59 -5.85
N TYR A 114 7.82 -2.68 -6.43
CA TYR A 114 8.64 -3.81 -6.82
C TYR A 114 9.71 -3.45 -7.85
N LEU A 115 9.37 -2.62 -8.85
CA LEU A 115 10.32 -2.13 -9.84
C LEU A 115 11.42 -1.28 -9.19
N PHE A 116 11.11 -0.43 -8.22
CA PHE A 116 12.13 0.33 -7.48
C PHE A 116 13.08 -0.59 -6.71
N ILE A 117 12.56 -1.62 -6.04
CA ILE A 117 13.39 -2.61 -5.33
C ILE A 117 14.33 -3.31 -6.31
N LYS A 118 13.83 -3.72 -7.48
CA LYS A 118 14.63 -4.39 -8.51
C LYS A 118 15.74 -3.48 -9.03
N GLN A 119 15.44 -2.21 -9.27
CA GLN A 119 16.44 -1.22 -9.73
C GLN A 119 17.54 -0.99 -8.68
N GLU A 120 17.18 -0.85 -7.39
CA GLU A 120 18.17 -0.70 -6.32
C GLU A 120 19.12 -1.90 -6.21
N LYS A 121 18.58 -3.11 -6.27
CA LYS A 121 19.40 -4.34 -6.25
C LYS A 121 20.37 -4.39 -7.44
N ALA A 122 19.92 -4.05 -8.63
CA ALA A 122 20.78 -4.02 -9.82
C ALA A 122 21.92 -2.99 -9.68
N GLN A 123 21.63 -1.80 -9.16
CA GLN A 123 22.64 -0.77 -8.91
C GLN A 123 23.67 -1.20 -7.85
N GLN A 124 23.23 -1.83 -6.77
CA GLN A 124 24.13 -2.36 -5.74
C GLN A 124 25.05 -3.45 -6.27
N GLN A 125 24.53 -4.37 -7.08
CA GLN A 125 25.34 -5.42 -7.72
C GLN A 125 26.40 -4.83 -8.66
N GLN A 126 26.04 -3.82 -9.45
CA GLN A 126 26.97 -3.15 -10.33
C GLN A 126 28.08 -2.43 -9.56
N GLN A 127 27.75 -1.74 -8.47
CA GLN A 127 28.74 -1.07 -7.62
C GLN A 127 29.70 -2.08 -6.99
N ASN A 128 29.19 -3.20 -6.49
CA ASN A 128 30.01 -4.26 -5.89
C ASN A 128 30.99 -4.86 -6.91
N MET A 129 30.54 -5.14 -8.15
CA MET A 129 31.40 -5.65 -9.22
C MET A 129 32.50 -4.65 -9.61
N ILE A 130 32.22 -3.34 -9.59
CA ILE A 130 33.22 -2.30 -9.87
C ILE A 130 34.23 -2.25 -8.74
N ALA A 131 33.79 -2.29 -7.49
CA ALA A 131 34.67 -2.28 -6.32
C ALA A 131 35.60 -3.50 -6.27
N GLU A 132 35.12 -4.67 -6.68
CA GLU A 132 35.90 -5.92 -6.71
C GLU A 132 36.97 -5.92 -7.79
N LYS A 133 36.76 -5.17 -8.89
CA LYS A 133 37.73 -5.03 -9.99
C LYS A 133 38.76 -3.90 -9.77
N ALA A 134 38.55 -3.07 -8.81
CA ALA A 134 39.48 -1.99 -8.44
C ALA A 134 40.54 -2.47 -7.46
#